data_1983f6d7523b23645daba0c8c48f29fc
#
_entry.id   1983f6d7523b23645daba0c8c48f29fc
#
_cell.length_a   1.000
_cell.length_b   1.000
_cell.length_c   1.000
_cell.angle_alpha   90.00
_cell.angle_beta   90.00
_cell.angle_gamma   90.00
#
_symmetry.space_group_name_H-M   'P 1'
#
loop_
_entity.id
_entity.type
_entity.pdbx_description
1 polymer ?
#
loop_
_entity_poly.entity_id
_entity_poly.type
_entity_poly.pdbx_seq_one_letter_code
_entity_poly.pdbx_strand_id
1 'polypeptide(L)'
;ECHKRNMEFHAWLNPYRASTAGNTRFADSHIYHKHPEWFVTYNKQILFDPGLPESRQFICRVVRDIVGRYDVDAIHMDDYFYPYPAAGMPFPDDNSFRKYGLRKGYSEAQRNDWRRENVNTLIRELKRTILLTKPWVRFGISPFGIYRNKKSTADGSGSNTNGLQNYDDLYADITYWVQQGWIDYNIPQIYWEIGHPAADYITLIKWWDKNANGGHLYIGQDVARTMKADQLTRKMRYE
;
A
#
# COMPACT_ATOMS: atom_id res chain seq x y z
N GLU A 1 -0.94 -22.37 15.25
CA GLU A 1 -2.35 -22.42 15.63
C GLU A 1 -3.28 -22.25 14.42
N CYS A 2 -2.96 -21.40 13.44
CA CYS A 2 -3.77 -21.26 12.22
C CYS A 2 -3.82 -22.56 11.42
N HIS A 3 -2.65 -23.12 11.08
CA HIS A 3 -2.55 -24.36 10.31
C HIS A 3 -3.23 -25.57 10.98
N LYS A 4 -3.20 -25.66 12.31
CA LYS A 4 -3.95 -26.68 13.07
C LYS A 4 -5.47 -26.61 12.86
N ARG A 5 -5.98 -25.49 12.34
CA ARG A 5 -7.39 -25.22 12.05
C ARG A 5 -7.68 -25.08 10.57
N ASN A 6 -6.74 -25.52 9.71
CA ASN A 6 -6.81 -25.38 8.26
C ASN A 6 -7.00 -23.91 7.80
N MET A 7 -6.37 -22.98 8.52
CA MET A 7 -6.36 -21.56 8.17
C MET A 7 -4.96 -21.16 7.74
N GLU A 8 -4.85 -20.33 6.73
CA GLU A 8 -3.59 -19.69 6.35
C GLU A 8 -3.20 -18.58 7.33
N PHE A 9 -1.90 -18.33 7.44
CA PHE A 9 -1.34 -17.23 8.20
C PHE A 9 -0.65 -16.23 7.29
N HIS A 10 -1.25 -15.05 7.14
CA HIS A 10 -0.67 -13.95 6.38
C HIS A 10 0.01 -12.95 7.33
N ALA A 11 1.31 -12.76 7.18
CA ALA A 11 2.05 -11.80 7.98
C ALA A 11 1.82 -10.38 7.43
N TRP A 12 1.09 -9.57 8.20
CA TRP A 12 0.78 -8.19 7.83
C TRP A 12 1.86 -7.23 8.32
N LEU A 13 2.42 -6.47 7.39
CA LEU A 13 3.50 -5.52 7.60
C LEU A 13 3.14 -4.14 7.06
N ASN A 14 3.55 -3.08 7.78
CA ASN A 14 3.58 -1.73 7.23
C ASN A 14 5.02 -1.41 6.82
N PRO A 15 5.30 -1.15 5.52
CA PRO A 15 6.68 -1.13 5.05
C PRO A 15 7.49 0.08 5.52
N TYR A 16 6.88 1.26 5.59
CA TYR A 16 7.66 2.50 5.82
C TYR A 16 7.47 3.13 7.20
N ARG A 17 6.41 2.81 7.91
CA ARG A 17 6.13 3.43 9.21
C ARG A 17 7.00 2.83 10.32
N ALA A 18 7.94 3.62 10.85
CA ALA A 18 8.76 3.25 11.99
C ALA A 18 8.08 3.56 13.33
N SER A 19 7.30 4.65 13.41
CA SER A 19 6.54 5.00 14.61
C SER A 19 5.15 5.54 14.28
N THR A 20 4.22 5.38 15.23
CA THR A 20 2.93 6.09 15.22
C THR A 20 3.08 7.50 15.77
N ALA A 21 2.10 8.38 15.49
CA ALA A 21 2.11 9.75 16.00
C ALA A 21 2.23 9.78 17.54
N GLY A 22 3.18 10.59 18.03
CA GLY A 22 3.43 10.76 19.45
C GLY A 22 4.32 9.69 20.11
N ASN A 23 4.63 8.60 19.41
CA ASN A 23 5.58 7.60 19.92
C ASN A 23 6.91 7.71 19.17
N THR A 24 7.90 8.29 19.82
CA THR A 24 9.27 8.47 19.29
C THR A 24 10.32 7.62 20.02
N ARG A 25 9.88 6.75 20.94
CA ARG A 25 10.80 5.85 21.66
C ARG A 25 10.97 4.57 20.88
N PHE A 26 12.22 4.31 20.51
CA PHE A 26 12.64 3.06 19.88
C PHE A 26 13.48 2.25 20.87
N ALA A 27 13.45 0.92 20.75
CA ALA A 27 14.40 0.06 21.43
C ALA A 27 15.85 0.42 21.01
N ASP A 28 16.84 0.25 21.90
CA ASP A 28 18.24 0.59 21.62
C ASP A 28 18.80 -0.12 20.37
N SER A 29 18.30 -1.32 20.09
CA SER A 29 18.67 -2.10 18.91
C SER A 29 17.99 -1.65 17.62
N HIS A 30 17.03 -0.69 17.67
CA HIS A 30 16.27 -0.28 16.48
C HIS A 30 17.20 0.39 15.46
N ILE A 31 16.95 0.10 14.19
CA ILE A 31 17.75 0.59 13.05
C ILE A 31 17.82 2.14 12.97
N TYR A 32 16.85 2.83 13.53
CA TYR A 32 16.83 4.30 13.63
C TYR A 32 18.07 4.86 14.31
N HIS A 33 18.57 4.20 15.37
CA HIS A 33 19.75 4.66 16.09
C HIS A 33 21.06 4.49 15.30
N LYS A 34 21.09 3.53 14.36
CA LYS A 34 22.26 3.26 13.51
C LYS A 34 22.25 4.08 12.23
N HIS A 35 21.06 4.35 11.70
CA HIS A 35 20.84 5.00 10.41
C HIS A 35 19.70 6.01 10.47
N PRO A 36 19.82 7.08 11.31
CA PRO A 36 18.78 8.11 11.39
C PRO A 36 18.55 8.81 10.05
N GLU A 37 19.57 8.86 9.18
CA GLU A 37 19.49 9.45 7.83
C GLU A 37 18.57 8.68 6.87
N TRP A 38 18.11 7.48 7.22
CA TRP A 38 17.14 6.74 6.42
C TRP A 38 15.70 7.16 6.69
N PHE A 39 15.49 8.04 7.66
CA PHE A 39 14.16 8.37 8.15
C PHE A 39 13.83 9.84 7.92
N VAL A 40 12.55 10.09 7.79
CA VAL A 40 11.95 11.43 7.76
C VAL A 40 10.85 11.53 8.80
N THR A 41 10.64 12.74 9.32
CA THR A 41 9.50 13.03 10.21
C THR A 41 8.41 13.71 9.40
N TYR A 42 7.22 13.13 9.40
CA TYR A 42 6.05 13.69 8.74
C TYR A 42 4.82 13.53 9.64
N ASN A 43 4.09 14.63 9.85
CA ASN A 43 2.88 14.67 10.68
C ASN A 43 3.03 13.89 12.01
N LYS A 44 4.11 14.18 12.76
CA LYS A 44 4.45 13.57 14.07
C LYS A 44 4.77 12.06 14.00
N GLN A 45 4.92 11.48 12.82
CA GLN A 45 5.34 10.09 12.61
C GLN A 45 6.78 10.05 12.11
N ILE A 46 7.50 9.01 12.45
CA ILE A 46 8.81 8.71 11.88
C ILE A 46 8.63 7.61 10.84
N LEU A 47 9.07 7.87 9.62
CA LEU A 47 8.93 6.97 8.47
C LEU A 47 10.28 6.76 7.82
N PHE A 48 10.53 5.56 7.28
CA PHE A 48 11.59 5.41 6.29
C PHE A 48 11.31 6.32 5.10
N ASP A 49 12.35 6.96 4.56
CA ASP A 49 12.23 7.71 3.30
C ASP A 49 12.10 6.72 2.13
N PRO A 50 10.94 6.68 1.42
CA PRO A 50 10.75 5.78 0.30
C PRO A 50 11.68 6.04 -0.88
N GLY A 51 12.24 7.26 -0.97
CA GLY A 51 13.20 7.66 -1.99
C GLY A 51 14.59 7.05 -1.83
N LEU A 52 14.89 6.47 -0.68
CA LEU A 52 16.21 5.91 -0.39
C LEU A 52 16.29 4.42 -0.77
N PRO A 53 17.25 4.01 -1.61
CA PRO A 53 17.53 2.60 -1.87
C PRO A 53 17.84 1.79 -0.61
N GLU A 54 18.51 2.39 0.36
CA GLU A 54 18.90 1.79 1.62
C GLU A 54 17.69 1.39 2.47
N SER A 55 16.68 2.27 2.57
CA SER A 55 15.39 2.00 3.22
C SER A 55 14.71 0.78 2.59
N ARG A 56 14.60 0.77 1.28
CA ARG A 56 13.98 -0.31 0.51
C ARG A 56 14.70 -1.64 0.70
N GLN A 57 16.03 -1.64 0.62
CA GLN A 57 16.84 -2.83 0.85
C GLN A 57 16.67 -3.38 2.28
N PHE A 58 16.56 -2.49 3.27
CA PHE A 58 16.32 -2.91 4.66
C PHE A 58 14.95 -3.59 4.79
N ILE A 59 13.89 -3.02 4.22
CA ILE A 59 12.55 -3.61 4.22
C ILE A 59 12.56 -4.99 3.55
N CYS A 60 13.23 -5.14 2.41
CA CYS A 60 13.39 -6.43 1.74
C CYS A 60 14.13 -7.46 2.62
N ARG A 61 15.15 -7.02 3.38
CA ARG A 61 15.83 -7.92 4.34
C ARG A 61 14.90 -8.39 5.46
N VAL A 62 14.06 -7.49 6.00
CA VAL A 62 13.07 -7.85 7.02
C VAL A 62 12.07 -8.89 6.48
N VAL A 63 11.53 -8.65 5.29
CA VAL A 63 10.59 -9.61 4.66
C VAL A 63 11.27 -10.96 4.39
N ARG A 64 12.51 -10.95 3.89
CA ARG A 64 13.29 -12.19 3.68
C ARG A 64 13.49 -12.96 4.99
N ASP A 65 13.79 -12.27 6.09
CA ASP A 65 13.96 -12.88 7.40
C ASP A 65 12.67 -13.51 7.90
N ILE A 66 11.53 -12.82 7.78
CA ILE A 66 10.22 -13.35 8.17
C ILE A 66 9.88 -14.59 7.34
N VAL A 67 9.94 -14.49 6.02
CA VAL A 67 9.61 -15.61 5.12
C VAL A 67 10.56 -16.79 5.37
N GLY A 68 11.85 -16.54 5.58
CA GLY A 68 12.85 -17.59 5.82
C GLY A 68 12.62 -18.36 7.12
N ARG A 69 12.35 -17.64 8.20
CA ARG A 69 12.29 -18.22 9.55
C ARG A 69 10.92 -18.75 9.96
N TYR A 70 9.86 -18.21 9.42
CA TYR A 70 8.50 -18.54 9.85
C TYR A 70 7.73 -19.30 8.76
N ASP A 71 6.76 -20.10 9.20
CA ASP A 71 5.84 -20.81 8.32
C ASP A 71 4.63 -19.92 8.04
N VAL A 72 4.86 -18.92 7.19
CA VAL A 72 3.84 -17.99 6.71
C VAL A 72 3.36 -18.40 5.33
N ASP A 73 2.07 -18.24 5.04
CA ASP A 73 1.47 -18.53 3.74
C ASP A 73 1.50 -17.31 2.82
N ALA A 74 1.53 -16.12 3.41
CA ALA A 74 1.65 -14.88 2.65
C ALA A 74 2.31 -13.76 3.46
N ILE A 75 2.86 -12.80 2.74
CA ILE A 75 3.15 -11.45 3.21
C ILE A 75 2.02 -10.55 2.74
N HIS A 76 1.50 -9.72 3.64
CA HIS A 76 0.43 -8.78 3.38
C HIS A 76 0.84 -7.36 3.76
N MET A 77 0.53 -6.38 2.91
CA MET A 77 0.73 -4.96 3.22
C MET A 77 -0.58 -4.19 3.01
N ASP A 78 -0.74 -3.11 3.77
CA ASP A 78 -1.86 -2.19 3.64
C ASP A 78 -1.58 -1.06 2.62
N ASP A 79 -2.25 0.08 2.77
CA ASP A 79 -2.17 1.23 1.89
C ASP A 79 -1.13 2.29 2.34
N TYR A 80 -0.37 2.04 3.41
CA TYR A 80 0.59 3.01 3.96
C TYR A 80 1.96 2.90 3.29
N PHE A 81 2.03 3.20 1.99
CA PHE A 81 3.31 3.40 1.28
C PHE A 81 3.84 4.81 1.56
N TYR A 82 3.43 5.84 0.81
CA TYR A 82 3.54 7.19 1.32
C TYR A 82 2.42 7.45 2.33
N PRO A 83 2.64 8.30 3.36
CA PRO A 83 1.60 8.59 4.34
C PRO A 83 0.46 9.40 3.70
N TYR A 84 -0.70 9.35 4.32
CA TYR A 84 -1.82 10.20 3.93
C TYR A 84 -1.41 11.67 3.96
N PRO A 85 -1.72 12.44 2.91
CA PRO A 85 -1.32 13.84 2.84
C PRO A 85 -1.96 14.66 3.97
N ALA A 86 -1.13 15.43 4.66
CA ALA A 86 -1.57 16.41 5.67
C ALA A 86 -1.66 17.80 5.01
N ALA A 87 -2.75 18.51 5.28
CA ALA A 87 -3.00 19.83 4.69
C ALA A 87 -1.84 20.79 4.98
N GLY A 88 -1.33 21.45 3.93
CA GLY A 88 -0.23 22.41 4.04
C GLY A 88 1.14 21.84 4.40
N MET A 89 1.28 20.51 4.44
CA MET A 89 2.53 19.83 4.81
C MET A 89 3.00 18.92 3.67
N PRO A 90 3.96 19.36 2.83
CA PRO A 90 4.55 18.48 1.82
C PRO A 90 5.36 17.37 2.48
N PHE A 91 5.42 16.20 1.84
CA PHE A 91 6.26 15.11 2.31
C PHE A 91 7.75 15.51 2.14
N PRO A 92 8.60 15.35 3.18
CA PRO A 92 9.94 15.92 3.22
C PRO A 92 11.01 15.04 2.53
N ASP A 93 10.82 14.77 1.24
CA ASP A 93 11.73 13.94 0.40
C ASP A 93 12.65 14.76 -0.51
N ASP A 94 12.87 16.05 -0.24
CA ASP A 94 13.71 16.92 -1.09
C ASP A 94 15.16 16.41 -1.24
N ASN A 95 15.73 15.88 -0.17
CA ASN A 95 17.09 15.38 -0.18
C ASN A 95 17.23 14.12 -1.04
N SER A 96 16.34 13.17 -0.88
CA SER A 96 16.32 11.93 -1.66
C SER A 96 15.94 12.21 -3.11
N PHE A 97 14.99 13.12 -3.38
CA PHE A 97 14.65 13.53 -4.74
C PHE A 97 15.84 14.17 -5.46
N ARG A 98 16.55 15.13 -4.84
CA ARG A 98 17.76 15.72 -5.41
C ARG A 98 18.85 14.70 -5.68
N LYS A 99 19.05 13.77 -4.74
CA LYS A 99 20.10 12.75 -4.83
C LYS A 99 19.79 11.68 -5.87
N TYR A 100 18.54 11.24 -5.99
CA TYR A 100 18.14 10.08 -6.79
C TYR A 100 17.17 10.43 -7.91
N GLY A 101 16.20 11.32 -7.70
CA GLY A 101 15.19 11.69 -8.69
C GLY A 101 15.79 12.49 -9.84
N LEU A 102 16.42 13.62 -9.53
CA LEU A 102 17.07 14.46 -10.55
C LEU A 102 18.15 13.70 -11.33
N ARG A 103 18.94 12.85 -10.66
CA ARG A 103 19.98 12.05 -11.34
C ARG A 103 19.41 10.99 -12.29
N LYS A 104 18.17 10.56 -12.08
CA LYS A 104 17.43 9.67 -12.99
C LYS A 104 16.70 10.42 -14.10
N GLY A 105 16.81 11.75 -14.16
CA GLY A 105 16.21 12.60 -15.18
C GLY A 105 14.79 13.09 -14.87
N TYR A 106 14.24 12.85 -13.67
CA TYR A 106 12.96 13.44 -13.28
C TYR A 106 13.10 14.93 -13.00
N SER A 107 12.19 15.74 -13.51
CA SER A 107 12.04 17.15 -13.16
C SER A 107 11.20 17.31 -11.88
N GLU A 108 11.19 18.51 -11.30
CA GLU A 108 10.31 18.83 -10.15
C GLU A 108 8.82 18.57 -10.48
N ALA A 109 8.38 18.85 -11.69
CA ALA A 109 7.00 18.56 -12.13
C ALA A 109 6.70 17.06 -12.18
N GLN A 110 7.71 16.21 -12.28
CA GLN A 110 7.60 14.76 -12.31
C GLN A 110 7.90 14.08 -10.96
N ARG A 111 7.95 14.86 -9.87
CA ARG A 111 8.24 14.33 -8.53
C ARG A 111 7.25 13.24 -8.12
N ASN A 112 5.97 13.38 -8.46
CA ASN A 112 4.95 12.38 -8.17
C ASN A 112 5.17 11.08 -8.96
N ASP A 113 5.66 11.16 -10.18
CA ASP A 113 6.03 9.97 -10.98
C ASP A 113 7.23 9.25 -10.35
N TRP A 114 8.23 10.01 -9.88
CA TRP A 114 9.36 9.45 -9.15
C TRP A 114 8.94 8.77 -7.83
N ARG A 115 7.98 9.34 -7.09
CA ARG A 115 7.43 8.72 -5.87
C ARG A 115 6.75 7.41 -6.20
N ARG A 116 5.93 7.34 -7.26
CA ARG A 116 5.31 6.10 -7.74
C ARG A 116 6.36 5.06 -8.15
N GLU A 117 7.40 5.48 -8.86
CA GLU A 117 8.47 4.56 -9.24
C GLU A 117 9.24 4.01 -8.02
N ASN A 118 9.40 4.77 -6.95
CA ASN A 118 9.98 4.27 -5.70
C ASN A 118 9.12 3.16 -5.09
N VAL A 119 7.80 3.35 -5.05
CA VAL A 119 6.87 2.33 -4.54
C VAL A 119 6.83 1.13 -5.49
N ASN A 120 6.72 1.33 -6.80
CA ASN A 120 6.77 0.27 -7.79
C ASN A 120 8.04 -0.59 -7.64
N THR A 121 9.17 0.06 -7.42
CA THR A 121 10.45 -0.63 -7.21
C THR A 121 10.43 -1.45 -5.92
N LEU A 122 9.87 -0.92 -4.82
CA LEU A 122 9.72 -1.70 -3.58
C LEU A 122 8.88 -2.96 -3.82
N ILE A 123 7.70 -2.82 -4.41
CA ILE A 123 6.78 -3.94 -4.66
C ILE A 123 7.45 -5.03 -5.51
N ARG A 124 8.10 -4.63 -6.60
CA ARG A 124 8.86 -5.56 -7.45
C ARG A 124 9.98 -6.28 -6.70
N GLU A 125 10.77 -5.55 -5.91
CA GLU A 125 11.87 -6.13 -5.12
C GLU A 125 11.36 -7.05 -4.01
N LEU A 126 10.24 -6.72 -3.37
CA LEU A 126 9.57 -7.58 -2.38
C LEU A 126 9.09 -8.89 -3.00
N LYS A 127 8.37 -8.82 -4.14
CA LYS A 127 7.95 -10.03 -4.87
C LYS A 127 9.14 -10.92 -5.19
N ARG A 128 10.20 -10.34 -5.74
CA ARG A 128 11.43 -11.08 -6.03
C ARG A 128 12.05 -11.70 -4.78
N THR A 129 12.09 -10.95 -3.68
CA THR A 129 12.65 -11.43 -2.40
C THR A 129 11.87 -12.62 -1.87
N ILE A 130 10.55 -12.56 -1.89
CA ILE A 130 9.66 -13.64 -1.46
C ILE A 130 9.89 -14.88 -2.33
N LEU A 131 9.83 -14.74 -3.65
CA LEU A 131 10.02 -15.83 -4.61
C LEU A 131 11.36 -16.54 -4.46
N LEU A 132 12.45 -15.79 -4.21
CA LEU A 132 13.79 -16.34 -4.01
C LEU A 132 13.96 -16.99 -2.64
N THR A 133 13.10 -16.73 -1.68
CA THR A 133 13.19 -17.28 -0.31
C THR A 133 12.29 -18.51 -0.16
N LYS A 134 10.99 -18.38 -0.47
CA LYS A 134 10.00 -19.46 -0.50
C LYS A 134 8.99 -19.18 -1.62
N PRO A 135 9.09 -19.81 -2.79
CA PRO A 135 8.30 -19.46 -3.98
C PRO A 135 6.79 -19.74 -3.84
N TRP A 136 6.37 -20.50 -2.85
CA TRP A 136 4.95 -20.76 -2.55
C TRP A 136 4.30 -19.71 -1.65
N VAL A 137 5.10 -18.81 -1.02
CA VAL A 137 4.57 -17.75 -0.18
C VAL A 137 4.01 -16.64 -1.08
N ARG A 138 2.74 -16.28 -0.86
CA ARG A 138 2.05 -15.25 -1.63
C ARG A 138 2.37 -13.85 -1.13
N PHE A 139 2.16 -12.88 -1.98
CA PHE A 139 2.29 -11.46 -1.66
C PHE A 139 1.01 -10.72 -2.03
N GLY A 140 0.34 -10.11 -1.05
CA GLY A 140 -0.91 -9.40 -1.24
C GLY A 140 -0.89 -7.98 -0.69
N ILE A 141 -1.76 -7.15 -1.25
CA ILE A 141 -1.92 -5.75 -0.86
C ILE A 141 -3.39 -5.46 -0.55
N SER A 142 -3.61 -4.69 0.52
CA SER A 142 -4.90 -4.11 0.88
C SER A 142 -4.84 -2.59 0.67
N PRO A 143 -4.99 -2.10 -0.55
CA PRO A 143 -4.85 -0.68 -0.87
C PRO A 143 -6.07 0.11 -0.42
N PHE A 144 -5.97 1.43 -0.39
CA PHE A 144 -7.11 2.32 -0.22
C PHE A 144 -8.21 2.02 -1.26
N GLY A 145 -9.49 2.19 -0.88
CA GLY A 145 -10.61 1.74 -1.72
C GLY A 145 -10.77 2.46 -3.06
N ILE A 146 -10.26 3.68 -3.21
CA ILE A 146 -10.31 4.46 -4.46
C ILE A 146 -8.95 4.40 -5.15
N TYR A 147 -8.89 3.84 -6.36
CA TYR A 147 -7.66 3.88 -7.16
C TYR A 147 -7.42 5.29 -7.70
N ARG A 148 -8.35 5.80 -8.53
CA ARG A 148 -8.41 7.18 -9.02
C ARG A 148 -9.86 7.64 -9.16
N ASN A 149 -10.12 8.91 -8.89
CA ASN A 149 -11.41 9.51 -9.20
C ASN A 149 -11.52 9.74 -10.70
N LYS A 150 -12.73 9.62 -11.25
CA LYS A 150 -13.01 9.88 -12.69
C LYS A 150 -12.50 11.23 -13.15
N LYS A 151 -12.68 12.27 -12.34
CA LYS A 151 -12.23 13.64 -12.63
C LYS A 151 -10.71 13.82 -12.66
N SER A 152 -9.95 12.89 -12.07
CA SER A 152 -8.47 12.91 -12.02
C SER A 152 -7.84 12.21 -13.23
N THR A 153 -8.64 11.58 -14.08
CA THR A 153 -8.17 10.87 -15.28
C THR A 153 -8.60 11.59 -16.54
N ALA A 154 -7.69 11.81 -17.48
CA ALA A 154 -8.01 12.52 -18.73
C ALA A 154 -9.02 11.78 -19.61
N ASP A 155 -8.99 10.44 -19.56
CA ASP A 155 -9.87 9.54 -20.31
C ASP A 155 -11.15 9.14 -19.54
N GLY A 156 -11.31 9.61 -18.30
CA GLY A 156 -12.44 9.27 -17.45
C GLY A 156 -12.47 7.81 -16.97
N SER A 157 -11.34 7.10 -17.01
CA SER A 157 -11.23 5.69 -16.59
C SER A 157 -11.33 5.46 -15.08
N GLY A 158 -11.18 6.49 -14.26
CA GLY A 158 -11.34 6.42 -12.81
C GLY A 158 -12.78 6.11 -12.37
N SER A 159 -12.95 5.76 -11.09
CA SER A 159 -14.26 5.54 -10.49
C SER A 159 -15.03 6.86 -10.29
N ASN A 160 -16.35 6.79 -10.33
CA ASN A 160 -17.21 7.96 -10.06
C ASN A 160 -17.25 8.25 -8.55
N THR A 161 -16.13 8.72 -8.04
CA THR A 161 -15.87 8.98 -6.62
C THR A 161 -15.23 10.35 -6.42
N ASN A 162 -15.15 10.79 -5.16
CA ASN A 162 -14.51 12.04 -4.77
C ASN A 162 -13.83 11.87 -3.40
N GLY A 163 -12.58 11.42 -3.38
CA GLY A 163 -11.82 11.19 -2.15
C GLY A 163 -10.34 11.01 -2.42
N LEU A 164 -9.60 10.64 -1.38
CA LEU A 164 -8.20 10.25 -1.45
C LEU A 164 -8.01 9.13 -2.48
N GLN A 165 -6.90 9.12 -3.17
CA GLN A 165 -6.62 8.22 -4.29
C GLN A 165 -5.30 7.47 -4.09
N ASN A 166 -5.27 6.20 -4.45
CA ASN A 166 -4.01 5.44 -4.41
C ASN A 166 -2.94 6.04 -5.33
N TYR A 167 -3.29 6.26 -6.59
CA TYR A 167 -2.33 6.65 -7.62
C TYR A 167 -1.80 8.07 -7.43
N ASP A 168 -2.69 9.03 -7.21
CA ASP A 168 -2.33 10.46 -7.19
C ASP A 168 -1.85 10.93 -5.81
N ASP A 169 -2.41 10.38 -4.72
CA ASP A 169 -2.16 10.88 -3.36
C ASP A 169 -1.22 9.96 -2.55
N LEU A 170 -1.29 8.64 -2.76
CA LEU A 170 -0.50 7.65 -2.04
C LEU A 170 0.64 7.06 -2.90
N TYR A 171 0.71 7.45 -4.17
CA TYR A 171 1.72 7.02 -5.15
C TYR A 171 1.78 5.50 -5.33
N ALA A 172 0.62 4.82 -5.20
CA ALA A 172 0.47 3.39 -5.27
C ALA A 172 -0.27 2.99 -6.57
N ASP A 173 0.42 2.30 -7.46
CA ASP A 173 -0.10 1.89 -8.78
C ASP A 173 -0.50 0.41 -8.79
N ILE A 174 -1.58 0.09 -8.06
CA ILE A 174 -2.03 -1.28 -7.83
C ILE A 174 -2.36 -2.01 -9.13
N THR A 175 -3.02 -1.34 -10.07
CA THR A 175 -3.41 -1.95 -11.36
C THR A 175 -2.17 -2.36 -12.15
N TYR A 176 -1.14 -1.54 -12.14
CA TYR A 176 0.16 -1.87 -12.72
C TYR A 176 0.82 -3.06 -12.04
N TRP A 177 0.80 -3.13 -10.70
CA TRP A 177 1.40 -4.25 -9.97
C TRP A 177 0.73 -5.58 -10.28
N VAL A 178 -0.61 -5.59 -10.41
CA VAL A 178 -1.38 -6.77 -10.84
C VAL A 178 -0.99 -7.17 -12.27
N GLN A 179 -0.97 -6.22 -13.20
CA GLN A 179 -0.60 -6.46 -14.61
C GLN A 179 0.82 -7.04 -14.75
N GLN A 180 1.75 -6.60 -13.89
CA GLN A 180 3.13 -7.10 -13.88
C GLN A 180 3.31 -8.43 -13.12
N GLY A 181 2.25 -8.96 -12.49
CA GLY A 181 2.34 -10.14 -11.63
C GLY A 181 3.20 -9.95 -10.38
N TRP A 182 3.31 -8.70 -9.89
CA TRP A 182 4.11 -8.41 -8.70
C TRP A 182 3.37 -8.65 -7.39
N ILE A 183 2.05 -8.75 -7.43
CA ILE A 183 1.22 -9.15 -6.31
C ILE A 183 0.33 -10.33 -6.71
N ASP A 184 0.07 -11.22 -5.77
CA ASP A 184 -0.72 -12.44 -5.99
C ASP A 184 -2.21 -12.22 -5.72
N TYR A 185 -2.55 -11.25 -4.87
CA TYR A 185 -3.92 -10.88 -4.58
C TYR A 185 -4.04 -9.41 -4.16
N ASN A 186 -5.21 -8.83 -4.40
CA ASN A 186 -5.55 -7.45 -4.12
C ASN A 186 -6.82 -7.39 -3.29
N ILE A 187 -6.82 -6.61 -2.18
CA ILE A 187 -7.96 -6.46 -1.25
C ILE A 187 -8.25 -4.97 -1.03
N PRO A 188 -8.83 -4.23 -1.97
CA PRO A 188 -9.14 -2.81 -1.77
C PRO A 188 -10.07 -2.62 -0.57
N GLN A 189 -9.75 -1.64 0.27
CA GLN A 189 -10.47 -1.31 1.51
C GLN A 189 -11.72 -0.49 1.19
N ILE A 190 -12.82 -1.17 0.83
CA ILE A 190 -14.09 -0.51 0.49
C ILE A 190 -14.97 -0.45 1.73
N TYR A 191 -14.59 0.42 2.68
CA TYR A 191 -15.21 0.51 4.01
C TYR A 191 -16.48 1.39 4.06
N TRP A 192 -16.89 1.96 2.92
CA TRP A 192 -18.06 2.82 2.85
C TRP A 192 -19.36 2.03 2.68
N GLU A 193 -20.47 2.73 2.87
CA GLU A 193 -21.80 2.20 2.72
C GLU A 193 -22.25 2.25 1.25
N ILE A 194 -23.23 1.42 0.91
CA ILE A 194 -23.99 1.56 -0.34
C ILE A 194 -24.73 2.90 -0.30
N GLY A 195 -24.56 3.71 -1.33
CA GLY A 195 -25.13 5.05 -1.41
C GLY A 195 -24.28 6.14 -0.79
N HIS A 196 -23.04 5.86 -0.36
CA HIS A 196 -22.15 6.90 0.17
C HIS A 196 -21.81 7.93 -0.92
N PRO A 197 -22.06 9.25 -0.70
CA PRO A 197 -22.02 10.26 -1.76
C PRO A 197 -20.66 10.45 -2.44
N ALA A 198 -19.58 10.21 -1.73
CA ALA A 198 -18.22 10.40 -2.25
C ALA A 198 -17.53 9.08 -2.67
N ALA A 199 -17.98 7.94 -2.17
CA ALA A 199 -17.32 6.66 -2.36
C ALA A 199 -18.33 5.51 -2.23
N ASP A 200 -19.32 5.48 -3.12
CA ASP A 200 -20.35 4.45 -3.10
C ASP A 200 -19.75 3.05 -3.29
N TYR A 201 -20.14 2.15 -2.42
CA TYR A 201 -19.67 0.76 -2.37
C TYR A 201 -19.84 0.02 -3.70
N ILE A 202 -21.04 0.08 -4.29
CA ILE A 202 -21.35 -0.61 -5.54
C ILE A 202 -20.52 -0.05 -6.71
N THR A 203 -20.36 1.27 -6.75
CA THR A 203 -19.53 1.95 -7.75
C THR A 203 -18.08 1.46 -7.67
N LEU A 204 -17.54 1.34 -6.46
CA LEU A 204 -16.16 0.88 -6.24
C LEU A 204 -15.97 -0.60 -6.58
N ILE A 205 -16.88 -1.49 -6.15
CA ILE A 205 -16.79 -2.92 -6.52
C ILE A 205 -16.80 -3.09 -8.04
N LYS A 206 -17.74 -2.48 -8.74
CA LYS A 206 -17.81 -2.56 -10.20
C LYS A 206 -16.56 -2.02 -10.88
N TRP A 207 -15.95 -0.98 -10.31
CA TRP A 207 -14.71 -0.45 -10.86
C TRP A 207 -13.54 -1.42 -10.66
N TRP A 208 -13.39 -1.97 -9.44
CA TRP A 208 -12.32 -2.92 -9.14
C TRP A 208 -12.46 -4.23 -9.91
N ASP A 209 -13.66 -4.78 -10.01
CA ASP A 209 -13.95 -5.98 -10.82
C ASP A 209 -13.55 -5.77 -12.29
N LYS A 210 -14.00 -4.69 -12.90
CA LYS A 210 -13.64 -4.34 -14.29
C LYS A 210 -12.12 -4.18 -14.48
N ASN A 211 -11.39 -3.77 -13.46
CA ASN A 211 -9.95 -3.49 -13.51
C ASN A 211 -9.10 -4.53 -12.76
N ALA A 212 -9.65 -5.71 -12.46
CA ALA A 212 -8.94 -6.79 -11.78
C ALA A 212 -7.77 -7.37 -12.60
N ASN A 213 -7.77 -7.17 -13.93
CA ASN A 213 -6.69 -7.57 -14.83
C ASN A 213 -6.27 -9.06 -14.69
N GLY A 214 -7.22 -9.94 -14.35
CA GLY A 214 -6.97 -11.37 -14.13
C GLY A 214 -6.32 -11.70 -12.78
N GLY A 215 -6.07 -10.73 -11.91
CA GLY A 215 -5.57 -10.94 -10.55
C GLY A 215 -6.67 -11.42 -9.58
N HIS A 216 -6.28 -12.06 -8.49
CA HIS A 216 -7.21 -12.41 -7.42
C HIS A 216 -7.66 -11.14 -6.69
N LEU A 217 -8.93 -10.82 -6.81
CA LEU A 217 -9.57 -9.68 -6.15
C LEU A 217 -10.44 -10.16 -4.99
N TYR A 218 -10.22 -9.58 -3.82
CA TYR A 218 -11.10 -9.69 -2.66
C TYR A 218 -11.55 -8.29 -2.26
N ILE A 219 -12.58 -8.17 -1.44
CA ILE A 219 -13.09 -6.86 -1.00
C ILE A 219 -12.91 -6.71 0.51
N GLY A 220 -12.14 -5.70 0.91
CA GLY A 220 -11.98 -5.32 2.30
C GLY A 220 -13.23 -4.64 2.85
N GLN A 221 -13.82 -5.20 3.92
CA GLN A 221 -15.06 -4.75 4.53
C GLN A 221 -14.85 -4.17 5.93
N ASP A 222 -15.55 -3.10 6.24
CA ASP A 222 -15.82 -2.69 7.62
C ASP A 222 -17.13 -3.34 8.10
N VAL A 223 -16.99 -4.48 8.78
CA VAL A 223 -18.15 -5.27 9.25
C VAL A 223 -18.98 -4.47 10.24
N ALA A 224 -18.37 -3.74 11.17
CA ALA A 224 -19.09 -2.96 12.17
C ALA A 224 -19.95 -1.87 11.53
N ARG A 225 -19.38 -1.12 10.59
CA ARG A 225 -20.13 -0.11 9.84
C ARG A 225 -21.22 -0.72 8.96
N THR A 226 -20.92 -1.83 8.30
CA THR A 226 -21.87 -2.56 7.44
C THR A 226 -23.08 -3.07 8.22
N MET A 227 -22.84 -3.64 9.41
CA MET A 227 -23.91 -4.09 10.31
C MET A 227 -24.75 -2.92 10.84
N LYS A 228 -24.10 -1.82 11.25
CA LYS A 228 -24.80 -0.61 11.72
C LYS A 228 -25.71 0.00 10.65
N ALA A 229 -25.30 -0.08 9.39
CA ALA A 229 -26.09 0.42 8.25
C ALA A 229 -27.14 -0.60 7.74
N ASP A 230 -27.22 -1.79 8.34
CA ASP A 230 -28.11 -2.91 7.90
C ASP A 230 -27.90 -3.26 6.40
N GLN A 231 -26.65 -3.29 5.95
CA GLN A 231 -26.34 -3.49 4.53
C GLN A 231 -25.62 -4.82 4.25
N LEU A 232 -25.39 -5.69 5.24
CA LEU A 232 -24.60 -6.91 5.10
C LEU A 232 -25.09 -7.79 3.93
N THR A 233 -26.36 -8.21 3.97
CA THR A 233 -26.96 -9.06 2.93
C THR A 233 -26.93 -8.41 1.56
N ARG A 234 -27.09 -7.08 1.50
CA ARG A 234 -27.06 -6.32 0.26
C ARG A 234 -25.68 -6.27 -0.35
N LYS A 235 -24.63 -6.04 0.48
CA LYS A 235 -23.22 -6.04 0.03
C LYS A 235 -22.81 -7.42 -0.47
N MET A 236 -23.10 -8.49 0.27
CA MET A 236 -22.78 -9.87 -0.13
C MET A 236 -23.38 -10.30 -1.49
N ARG A 237 -24.41 -9.64 -1.98
CA ARG A 237 -24.97 -9.91 -3.32
C ARG A 237 -24.15 -9.31 -4.46
N TYR A 238 -23.27 -8.38 -4.18
CA TYR A 238 -22.41 -7.72 -5.16
C TYR A 238 -20.99 -8.29 -5.19
N GLU A 239 -20.60 -9.05 -4.19
CA GLU A 239 -19.33 -9.79 -4.08
C GLU A 239 -19.45 -11.18 -4.70
#